data_b95364e63907f763dccf63b212337103
#
_entry.id   b95364e63907f763dccf63b212337103
#
_cell.length_a   1.000
_cell.length_b   1.000
_cell.length_c   1.000
_cell.angle_alpha   90.00
_cell.angle_beta   90.00
_cell.angle_gamma   90.00
#
_symmetry.space_group_name_H-M   'P 1'
#
loop_
_entity.id
_entity.type
_entity.pdbx_description
1 polymer ?
#
loop_
_entity_poly.entity_id
_entity_poly.type
_entity_poly.pdbx_seq_one_letter_code
_entity_poly.pdbx_strand_id
1 'polypeptide(L)'
;KPLDCTGRLTACEEHNGSPFRTLTINPTDHLHMSQEIPHSVFPTVRLRRVRQHPGVRRLVAETRLDPSNMILPLFVRPGTGVRREISAMPGNCQLSPDLLVREVEEAVALGLGGILLFGIPAQKDAEGTDALSDKGIMAEALRAIRPVAGDMPLITDLCFCEYTSHGHCGPLSDRTGRTDVDNDATLRLLAEQAVVHAQNGADMIAPSGMMDGMVGAIRHALDSAGFQ
;
A
#
# COMPACT_ATOMS: atom_id res chain seq x y z
N LYS A 1 -6.04 -9.04 -38.20
CA LYS A 1 -5.59 -9.69 -39.45
C LYS A 1 -4.17 -9.25 -39.75
N PRO A 2 -3.29 -10.11 -40.26
CA PRO A 2 -1.90 -9.77 -40.53
C PRO A 2 -1.78 -8.83 -41.74
N LEU A 3 -0.81 -7.95 -41.70
CA LEU A 3 -0.37 -7.10 -42.80
C LEU A 3 0.29 -7.98 -43.88
N ASP A 4 0.06 -7.65 -45.16
CA ASP A 4 0.83 -8.27 -46.25
C ASP A 4 2.29 -7.76 -46.27
N CYS A 5 3.15 -8.41 -47.06
CA CYS A 5 4.57 -8.10 -47.13
C CYS A 5 4.87 -6.71 -47.72
N THR A 6 3.86 -5.91 -48.06
CA THR A 6 3.98 -4.54 -48.60
C THR A 6 3.37 -3.49 -47.67
N GLY A 7 2.90 -3.89 -46.46
CA GLY A 7 2.36 -2.97 -45.46
C GLY A 7 0.96 -2.42 -45.76
N ARG A 8 0.16 -3.08 -46.58
CA ARG A 8 -1.22 -2.68 -46.89
C ARG A 8 -2.22 -3.43 -46.06
N LEU A 9 -3.17 -2.70 -45.48
CA LEU A 9 -4.37 -3.27 -44.85
C LEU A 9 -5.35 -3.70 -45.93
N THR A 10 -5.66 -5.01 -46.03
CA THR A 10 -6.72 -5.50 -46.92
C THR A 10 -8.09 -5.22 -46.31
N ALA A 11 -8.98 -4.69 -47.15
CA ALA A 11 -10.34 -4.28 -46.82
C ALA A 11 -11.20 -5.42 -46.25
N CYS A 12 -12.05 -5.10 -45.27
CA CYS A 12 -13.23 -5.88 -44.92
C CYS A 12 -14.37 -5.52 -45.89
N GLU A 13 -15.06 -6.55 -46.36
CA GLU A 13 -16.22 -6.48 -47.23
C GLU A 13 -17.35 -5.62 -46.63
N GLU A 14 -18.04 -4.96 -47.54
CA GLU A 14 -19.12 -4.02 -47.31
C GLU A 14 -20.35 -4.64 -46.66
N HIS A 15 -20.86 -4.01 -45.61
CA HIS A 15 -22.26 -4.09 -45.24
C HIS A 15 -22.82 -2.66 -45.07
N ASN A 16 -23.68 -2.33 -46.04
CA ASN A 16 -24.67 -1.24 -46.09
C ASN A 16 -24.25 0.20 -45.71
N GLY A 17 -23.93 0.95 -46.75
CA GLY A 17 -24.57 2.27 -47.02
C GLY A 17 -24.04 3.47 -46.23
N SER A 18 -22.79 3.52 -45.81
CA SER A 18 -22.18 4.77 -45.35
C SER A 18 -20.92 5.08 -46.13
N PRO A 19 -20.75 6.31 -46.70
CA PRO A 19 -19.59 6.65 -47.47
C PRO A 19 -18.39 6.93 -46.57
N PHE A 20 -17.60 5.88 -46.27
CA PHE A 20 -16.26 6.11 -45.77
C PHE A 20 -15.36 6.56 -46.92
N ARG A 21 -14.95 7.83 -46.91
CA ARG A 21 -13.87 8.31 -47.76
C ARG A 21 -12.57 7.63 -47.34
N THR A 22 -12.02 6.86 -48.25
CA THR A 22 -10.66 6.31 -48.12
C THR A 22 -9.66 7.47 -48.19
N LEU A 23 -9.04 7.80 -47.08
CA LEU A 23 -7.89 8.72 -47.03
C LEU A 23 -6.66 7.93 -47.48
N THR A 24 -6.21 8.14 -48.70
CA THR A 24 -4.89 7.71 -49.19
C THR A 24 -3.84 8.70 -48.67
N ILE A 25 -3.03 8.29 -47.71
CA ILE A 25 -1.86 9.07 -47.26
C ILE A 25 -0.69 8.68 -48.18
N ASN A 26 -0.18 9.61 -48.95
CA ASN A 26 1.04 9.41 -49.71
C ASN A 26 2.26 9.39 -48.78
N PRO A 27 3.18 8.42 -48.92
CA PRO A 27 4.37 8.31 -48.06
C PRO A 27 5.37 9.49 -48.19
N THR A 28 5.16 10.39 -49.15
CA THR A 28 6.03 11.56 -49.44
C THR A 28 5.49 12.87 -48.87
N ASP A 29 4.31 12.87 -48.27
CA ASP A 29 3.82 14.06 -47.59
C ASP A 29 4.56 14.18 -46.23
N HIS A 30 5.72 14.84 -46.29
CA HIS A 30 6.35 15.40 -45.11
C HIS A 30 5.37 16.43 -44.53
N LEU A 31 4.58 16.02 -43.56
CA LEU A 31 3.82 16.90 -42.69
C LEU A 31 4.82 17.86 -42.03
N HIS A 32 4.99 19.05 -42.61
CA HIS A 32 5.54 20.20 -41.92
C HIS A 32 4.59 20.53 -40.77
N MET A 33 4.77 19.84 -39.64
CA MET A 33 4.12 20.16 -38.36
C MET A 33 4.86 21.34 -37.71
N SER A 34 4.84 22.49 -38.38
CA SER A 34 5.23 23.78 -37.79
C SER A 34 4.05 24.76 -37.73
N GLN A 35 2.82 24.24 -37.74
CA GLN A 35 1.70 25.06 -37.28
C GLN A 35 1.57 24.84 -35.79
N GLU A 36 1.91 25.88 -35.02
CA GLU A 36 1.47 26.01 -33.62
C GLU A 36 -0.02 25.66 -33.60
N ILE A 37 -0.36 24.54 -32.95
CA ILE A 37 -1.76 24.22 -32.67
C ILE A 37 -2.27 25.39 -31.85
N PRO A 38 -3.17 26.24 -32.39
CA PRO A 38 -3.61 27.41 -31.64
C PRO A 38 -4.18 26.92 -30.35
N HIS A 39 -3.64 27.43 -29.24
CA HIS A 39 -4.11 27.13 -27.91
C HIS A 39 -5.62 27.25 -27.91
N SER A 40 -6.24 26.17 -27.81
CA SER A 40 -7.60 25.78 -27.97
C SER A 40 -8.62 26.76 -27.39
N VAL A 41 -9.28 27.50 -28.25
CA VAL A 41 -10.32 28.43 -27.89
C VAL A 41 -11.68 27.87 -28.31
N PHE A 42 -12.70 28.08 -27.48
CA PHE A 42 -14.09 27.84 -27.85
C PHE A 42 -14.40 28.62 -29.15
N PRO A 43 -15.16 28.02 -30.11
CA PRO A 43 -15.92 26.78 -30.04
C PRO A 43 -15.17 25.52 -30.51
N THR A 44 -13.93 25.62 -30.98
CA THR A 44 -13.16 24.49 -31.52
C THR A 44 -12.88 23.45 -30.40
N VAL A 45 -12.47 23.91 -29.22
CA VAL A 45 -12.32 23.07 -28.04
C VAL A 45 -13.57 23.12 -27.16
N ARG A 46 -14.09 21.94 -26.93
CA ARG A 46 -15.25 21.71 -26.06
C ARG A 46 -14.93 20.58 -25.08
N LEU A 47 -14.37 20.91 -23.93
CA LEU A 47 -13.93 19.93 -22.92
C LEU A 47 -15.07 19.01 -22.46
N ARG A 48 -16.32 19.47 -22.50
CA ARG A 48 -17.48 18.64 -22.13
C ARG A 48 -17.77 17.49 -23.11
N ARG A 49 -17.18 17.46 -24.32
CA ARG A 49 -17.38 16.33 -25.26
C ARG A 49 -16.95 15.01 -24.66
N VAL A 50 -15.86 14.98 -23.90
CA VAL A 50 -15.34 13.76 -23.23
C VAL A 50 -16.22 13.31 -22.07
N ARG A 51 -17.19 14.13 -21.64
CA ARG A 51 -18.09 13.82 -20.50
C ARG A 51 -19.48 13.35 -20.92
N GLN A 52 -19.87 13.55 -22.17
CA GLN A 52 -21.23 13.29 -22.64
C GLN A 52 -21.54 11.79 -22.74
N HIS A 53 -20.61 11.00 -23.26
CA HIS A 53 -20.82 9.57 -23.50
C HIS A 53 -20.16 8.72 -22.41
N PRO A 54 -20.87 7.74 -21.79
CA PRO A 54 -20.29 6.91 -20.73
C PRO A 54 -19.02 6.16 -21.14
N GLY A 55 -18.97 5.63 -22.39
CA GLY A 55 -17.79 4.96 -22.92
C GLY A 55 -16.59 5.90 -23.04
N VAL A 56 -16.80 7.13 -23.51
CA VAL A 56 -15.73 8.14 -23.62
C VAL A 56 -15.22 8.53 -22.24
N ARG A 57 -16.13 8.70 -21.25
CA ARG A 57 -15.69 8.96 -19.86
C ARG A 57 -14.78 7.85 -19.31
N ARG A 58 -15.09 6.57 -19.59
CA ARG A 58 -14.21 5.45 -19.20
C ARG A 58 -12.87 5.47 -19.91
N LEU A 59 -12.86 5.84 -21.21
CA LEU A 59 -11.61 5.91 -21.98
C LEU A 59 -10.65 7.01 -21.48
N VAL A 60 -11.20 8.14 -21.03
CA VAL A 60 -10.39 9.29 -20.57
C VAL A 60 -10.24 9.36 -19.06
N ALA A 61 -10.70 8.35 -18.32
CA ALA A 61 -10.54 8.28 -16.87
C ALA A 61 -9.06 8.11 -16.50
N GLU A 62 -8.50 9.08 -15.80
CA GLU A 62 -7.10 9.06 -15.34
C GLU A 62 -6.92 8.21 -14.09
N THR A 63 -7.93 8.21 -13.20
CA THR A 63 -7.92 7.45 -11.96
C THR A 63 -8.77 6.19 -12.09
N ARG A 64 -8.16 5.05 -11.73
CA ARG A 64 -8.85 3.76 -11.64
C ARG A 64 -8.63 3.21 -10.24
N LEU A 65 -9.70 2.76 -9.60
CA LEU A 65 -9.62 2.05 -8.33
C LEU A 65 -9.55 0.55 -8.62
N ASP A 66 -8.51 -0.08 -8.07
CA ASP A 66 -8.31 -1.52 -8.16
C ASP A 66 -8.02 -2.06 -6.76
N PRO A 67 -8.63 -3.17 -6.32
CA PRO A 67 -8.36 -3.77 -5.02
C PRO A 67 -6.88 -4.04 -4.77
N SER A 68 -6.13 -4.42 -5.80
CA SER A 68 -4.69 -4.68 -5.72
C SER A 68 -3.84 -3.43 -5.36
N ASN A 69 -4.42 -2.24 -5.44
CA ASN A 69 -3.78 -0.98 -5.03
C ASN A 69 -4.18 -0.53 -3.61
N MET A 70 -4.95 -1.36 -2.90
CA MET A 70 -5.47 -1.03 -1.57
C MET A 70 -4.77 -1.86 -0.51
N ILE A 71 -4.45 -1.23 0.62
CA ILE A 71 -3.90 -1.88 1.81
C ILE A 71 -4.93 -1.79 2.92
N LEU A 72 -5.27 -2.94 3.53
CA LEU A 72 -6.24 -3.02 4.61
C LEU A 72 -5.52 -2.91 5.97
N PRO A 73 -5.80 -1.88 6.80
CA PRO A 73 -5.30 -1.82 8.17
C PRO A 73 -6.08 -2.79 9.08
N LEU A 74 -5.36 -3.61 9.85
CA LEU A 74 -5.92 -4.55 10.80
C LEU A 74 -5.24 -4.40 12.16
N PHE A 75 -6.04 -4.50 13.22
CA PHE A 75 -5.59 -4.35 14.61
C PHE A 75 -5.63 -5.69 15.31
N VAL A 76 -4.50 -6.14 15.84
CA VAL A 76 -4.39 -7.44 16.52
C VAL A 76 -4.13 -7.26 18.01
N ARG A 77 -4.77 -8.09 18.82
CA ARG A 77 -4.60 -8.14 20.27
C ARG A 77 -4.58 -9.58 20.77
N PRO A 78 -4.00 -9.86 21.94
CA PRO A 78 -3.99 -11.18 22.51
C PRO A 78 -5.40 -11.70 22.84
N GLY A 79 -5.55 -13.02 22.76
CA GLY A 79 -6.77 -13.74 23.10
C GLY A 79 -7.15 -14.79 22.07
N THR A 80 -8.32 -15.38 22.25
CA THR A 80 -8.93 -16.35 21.32
C THR A 80 -10.40 -16.00 21.18
N GLY A 81 -10.89 -15.91 19.94
CA GLY A 81 -12.27 -15.53 19.65
C GLY A 81 -12.59 -14.07 20.00
N VAL A 82 -11.59 -13.22 20.19
CA VAL A 82 -11.78 -11.82 20.57
C VAL A 82 -12.02 -10.94 19.36
N ARG A 83 -13.19 -10.29 19.33
CA ARG A 83 -13.55 -9.21 18.39
C ARG A 83 -14.04 -8.02 19.21
N ARG A 84 -13.20 -6.98 19.33
CA ARG A 84 -13.52 -5.77 20.09
C ARG A 84 -13.62 -4.58 19.15
N GLU A 85 -14.80 -3.99 19.05
CA GLU A 85 -15.03 -2.80 18.23
C GLU A 85 -14.19 -1.60 18.72
N ILE A 86 -13.68 -0.83 17.78
CA ILE A 86 -12.95 0.41 18.02
C ILE A 86 -13.96 1.56 17.91
N SER A 87 -14.38 2.11 19.05
CA SER A 87 -15.45 3.11 19.11
C SER A 87 -15.20 4.36 18.27
N ALA A 88 -13.93 4.76 18.11
CA ALA A 88 -13.52 5.89 17.28
C ALA A 88 -13.51 5.57 15.78
N MET A 89 -13.61 4.29 15.39
CA MET A 89 -13.53 3.80 14.01
C MET A 89 -14.64 2.77 13.77
N PRO A 90 -15.90 3.19 13.62
CA PRO A 90 -17.03 2.27 13.45
C PRO A 90 -16.81 1.26 12.33
N GLY A 91 -17.11 -0.02 12.59
CA GLY A 91 -16.87 -1.14 11.67
C GLY A 91 -15.47 -1.75 11.75
N ASN A 92 -14.51 -1.10 12.43
CA ASN A 92 -13.17 -1.67 12.65
C ASN A 92 -13.10 -2.31 14.04
N CYS A 93 -12.39 -3.43 14.11
CA CYS A 93 -12.26 -4.20 15.34
C CYS A 93 -10.80 -4.55 15.65
N GLN A 94 -10.49 -4.65 16.92
CA GLN A 94 -9.28 -5.34 17.40
C GLN A 94 -9.60 -6.84 17.42
N LEU A 95 -8.77 -7.64 16.78
CA LEU A 95 -8.99 -9.07 16.59
C LEU A 95 -7.92 -9.90 17.30
N SER A 96 -8.31 -11.05 17.83
CA SER A 96 -7.32 -12.07 18.23
C SER A 96 -6.72 -12.76 16.99
N PRO A 97 -5.52 -13.36 17.09
CA PRO A 97 -4.84 -13.98 15.95
C PRO A 97 -5.68 -15.02 15.19
N ASP A 98 -6.51 -15.81 15.89
CA ASP A 98 -7.42 -16.78 15.27
C ASP A 98 -8.53 -16.15 14.41
N LEU A 99 -9.05 -14.99 14.81
CA LEU A 99 -10.03 -14.24 14.00
C LEU A 99 -9.34 -13.41 12.91
N LEU A 100 -8.12 -12.93 13.15
CA LEU A 100 -7.31 -12.23 12.17
C LEU A 100 -7.06 -13.10 10.94
N VAL A 101 -6.83 -14.40 11.10
CA VAL A 101 -6.66 -15.37 10.00
C VAL A 101 -7.82 -15.29 9.01
N ARG A 102 -9.07 -15.23 9.50
CA ARG A 102 -10.26 -15.16 8.65
C ARG A 102 -10.36 -13.86 7.85
N GLU A 103 -10.04 -12.74 8.50
CA GLU A 103 -10.02 -11.43 7.81
C GLU A 103 -8.95 -11.40 6.71
N VAL A 104 -7.79 -12.05 6.94
CA VAL A 104 -6.72 -12.16 5.93
C VAL A 104 -7.15 -13.07 4.78
N GLU A 105 -7.79 -14.21 5.04
CA GLU A 105 -8.34 -15.08 3.99
C GLU A 105 -9.36 -14.34 3.11
N GLU A 106 -10.23 -13.51 3.73
CA GLU A 106 -11.18 -12.69 2.99
C GLU A 106 -10.47 -11.60 2.16
N ALA A 107 -9.46 -10.93 2.73
CA ALA A 107 -8.67 -9.93 2.01
C ALA A 107 -7.96 -10.51 0.78
N VAL A 108 -7.40 -11.72 0.90
CA VAL A 108 -6.80 -12.46 -0.21
C VAL A 108 -7.84 -12.79 -1.27
N ALA A 109 -9.02 -13.29 -0.87
CA ALA A 109 -10.10 -13.63 -1.79
C ALA A 109 -10.65 -12.42 -2.56
N LEU A 110 -10.62 -11.23 -1.93
CA LEU A 110 -10.98 -9.95 -2.55
C LEU A 110 -9.89 -9.37 -3.46
N GLY A 111 -8.68 -9.95 -3.48
CA GLY A 111 -7.55 -9.48 -4.27
C GLY A 111 -6.95 -8.17 -3.78
N LEU A 112 -6.97 -7.90 -2.47
CA LEU A 112 -6.33 -6.71 -1.90
C LEU A 112 -4.81 -6.75 -2.10
N GLY A 113 -4.20 -5.56 -2.24
CA GLY A 113 -2.78 -5.38 -2.49
C GLY A 113 -1.88 -5.63 -1.28
N GLY A 114 -2.45 -5.71 -0.07
CA GLY A 114 -1.70 -5.99 1.16
C GLY A 114 -2.52 -5.72 2.42
N ILE A 115 -1.99 -6.09 3.55
CA ILE A 115 -2.51 -5.72 4.86
C ILE A 115 -1.45 -4.98 5.66
N LEU A 116 -1.90 -4.05 6.52
CA LEU A 116 -1.04 -3.33 7.47
C LEU A 116 -1.47 -3.67 8.89
N LEU A 117 -0.59 -4.29 9.67
CA LEU A 117 -0.87 -4.75 11.02
C LEU A 117 -0.46 -3.75 12.08
N PHE A 118 -1.35 -3.52 13.03
CA PHE A 118 -1.11 -2.76 14.27
C PHE A 118 -1.24 -3.70 15.46
N GLY A 119 -0.16 -3.85 16.25
CA GLY A 119 -0.11 -4.70 17.42
C GLY A 119 -0.55 -3.98 18.70
N ILE A 120 -1.49 -4.55 19.44
CA ILE A 120 -1.95 -4.02 20.73
C ILE A 120 -1.60 -5.04 21.80
N PRO A 121 -0.57 -4.81 22.63
CA PRO A 121 -0.13 -5.80 23.63
C PRO A 121 -1.14 -5.99 24.76
N ALA A 122 -1.02 -7.10 25.47
CA ALA A 122 -1.83 -7.36 26.67
C ALA A 122 -1.52 -6.37 27.79
N GLN A 123 -0.25 -6.03 27.93
CA GLN A 123 0.27 -5.08 28.92
C GLN A 123 1.23 -4.14 28.26
N LYS A 124 1.21 -2.90 28.68
CA LYS A 124 2.15 -1.86 28.26
C LYS A 124 3.11 -1.57 29.40
N ASP A 125 4.36 -1.35 29.07
CA ASP A 125 5.39 -0.91 30.03
C ASP A 125 6.11 0.35 29.53
N ALA A 126 7.06 0.85 30.29
CA ALA A 126 7.75 2.09 29.94
C ALA A 126 8.69 1.94 28.73
N GLU A 127 9.08 0.73 28.40
CA GLU A 127 10.07 0.41 27.35
C GLU A 127 9.43 -0.24 26.12
N GLY A 128 8.15 -0.66 26.22
CA GLY A 128 7.44 -1.34 25.14
C GLY A 128 7.98 -2.74 24.83
N THR A 129 8.32 -3.51 25.86
CA THR A 129 9.05 -4.78 25.73
C THR A 129 8.34 -5.85 24.91
N ASP A 130 7.01 -5.84 24.84
CA ASP A 130 6.25 -6.76 23.97
C ASP A 130 6.63 -6.62 22.48
N ALA A 131 6.93 -5.38 22.03
CA ALA A 131 7.31 -5.09 20.65
C ALA A 131 8.61 -5.78 20.23
N LEU A 132 9.50 -6.06 21.17
CA LEU A 132 10.82 -6.67 20.93
C LEU A 132 10.79 -8.20 21.11
N SER A 133 9.67 -8.73 21.52
CA SER A 133 9.56 -10.14 21.90
C SER A 133 9.16 -11.01 20.71
N ASP A 134 9.90 -12.09 20.48
CA ASP A 134 9.49 -13.17 19.56
C ASP A 134 8.17 -13.87 20.00
N LYS A 135 7.72 -13.62 21.22
CA LYS A 135 6.43 -14.06 21.76
C LYS A 135 5.43 -12.91 21.89
N GLY A 136 5.79 -11.72 21.41
CA GLY A 136 4.91 -10.55 21.40
C GLY A 136 3.74 -10.71 20.42
N ILE A 137 2.76 -9.84 20.59
CA ILE A 137 1.51 -9.95 19.82
C ILE A 137 1.73 -9.85 18.30
N MET A 138 2.68 -9.04 17.85
CA MET A 138 2.96 -8.92 16.41
C MET A 138 3.59 -10.20 15.86
N ALA A 139 4.56 -10.78 16.56
CA ALA A 139 5.19 -12.04 16.17
C ALA A 139 4.17 -13.20 16.16
N GLU A 140 3.28 -13.27 17.15
CA GLU A 140 2.19 -14.24 17.18
C GLU A 140 1.24 -14.08 15.99
N ALA A 141 0.81 -12.84 15.71
CA ALA A 141 -0.07 -12.53 14.60
C ALA A 141 0.53 -12.91 13.24
N LEU A 142 1.77 -12.51 12.99
CA LEU A 142 2.47 -12.83 11.75
C LEU A 142 2.57 -14.33 11.50
N ARG A 143 2.96 -15.10 12.51
CA ARG A 143 3.01 -16.57 12.41
C ARG A 143 1.64 -17.20 12.14
N ALA A 144 0.58 -16.64 12.72
CA ALA A 144 -0.77 -17.14 12.49
C ALA A 144 -1.26 -16.90 11.07
N ILE A 145 -1.00 -15.72 10.49
CA ILE A 145 -1.55 -15.34 9.18
C ILE A 145 -0.65 -15.67 7.99
N ARG A 146 0.67 -15.86 8.18
CA ARG A 146 1.59 -16.15 7.08
C ARG A 146 1.15 -17.34 6.21
N PRO A 147 0.66 -18.46 6.78
CA PRO A 147 0.22 -19.61 5.99
C PRO A 147 -0.95 -19.35 5.05
N VAL A 148 -1.80 -18.36 5.37
CA VAL A 148 -3.03 -18.04 4.59
C VAL A 148 -2.88 -16.82 3.70
N ALA A 149 -1.84 -16.02 3.89
CA ALA A 149 -1.63 -14.78 3.14
C ALA A 149 -1.20 -15.02 1.67
N GLY A 150 -0.63 -16.20 1.35
CA GLY A 150 -0.11 -16.47 0.01
C GLY A 150 0.93 -15.43 -0.41
N ASP A 151 0.71 -14.83 -1.60
CA ASP A 151 1.58 -13.79 -2.16
C ASP A 151 1.20 -12.36 -1.71
N MET A 152 0.16 -12.21 -0.86
CA MET A 152 -0.24 -10.89 -0.37
C MET A 152 0.79 -10.37 0.65
N PRO A 153 1.34 -9.16 0.46
CA PRO A 153 2.30 -8.55 1.37
C PRO A 153 1.74 -8.36 2.79
N LEU A 154 2.48 -8.85 3.77
CA LEU A 154 2.26 -8.60 5.20
C LEU A 154 3.12 -7.41 5.62
N ILE A 155 2.48 -6.27 5.85
CA ILE A 155 3.11 -5.02 6.23
C ILE A 155 2.89 -4.83 7.73
N THR A 156 3.91 -4.40 8.46
CA THR A 156 3.77 -4.14 9.90
C THR A 156 4.05 -2.68 10.22
N ASP A 157 3.20 -2.08 11.01
CA ASP A 157 3.51 -0.80 11.65
C ASP A 157 4.72 -0.98 12.58
N LEU A 158 5.60 0.02 12.60
CA LEU A 158 6.80 0.04 13.44
C LEU A 158 6.84 1.33 14.25
N CYS A 159 6.31 1.25 15.45
CA CYS A 159 6.29 2.30 16.45
C CYS A 159 6.19 1.68 17.85
N PHE A 160 6.50 2.47 18.88
CA PHE A 160 6.39 2.07 20.27
C PHE A 160 5.15 2.63 20.99
N CYS A 161 4.41 3.56 20.40
CA CYS A 161 3.26 4.21 21.06
C CYS A 161 2.14 3.22 21.45
N GLU A 162 1.97 2.13 20.72
CA GLU A 162 1.04 1.05 21.04
C GLU A 162 1.50 0.22 22.24
N TYR A 163 2.81 0.17 22.51
CA TYR A 163 3.44 -0.72 23.47
C TYR A 163 3.86 -0.01 24.77
N THR A 164 4.14 1.29 24.71
CA THR A 164 4.56 2.06 25.89
C THR A 164 3.38 2.48 26.76
N SER A 165 3.57 2.45 28.09
CA SER A 165 2.55 2.86 29.06
C SER A 165 2.26 4.37 29.04
N HIS A 166 3.20 5.17 28.61
CA HIS A 166 3.09 6.63 28.46
C HIS A 166 2.62 7.06 27.06
N GLY A 167 2.50 6.12 26.09
CA GLY A 167 1.98 6.39 24.75
C GLY A 167 2.91 7.15 23.80
N HIS A 168 4.17 7.35 24.16
CA HIS A 168 5.19 7.94 23.28
C HIS A 168 5.90 6.88 22.43
N CYS A 169 6.47 7.29 21.30
CA CYS A 169 7.04 6.42 20.28
C CYS A 169 8.43 5.84 20.62
N GLY A 170 8.83 5.87 21.87
CA GLY A 170 10.11 5.33 22.35
C GLY A 170 10.34 5.66 23.81
N PRO A 171 11.45 5.19 24.41
CA PRO A 171 11.80 5.47 25.78
C PRO A 171 11.98 6.96 26.02
N LEU A 172 11.63 7.41 27.23
CA LEU A 172 11.74 8.81 27.62
C LEU A 172 13.07 9.07 28.32
N SER A 173 13.64 10.26 28.12
CA SER A 173 14.81 10.75 28.86
C SER A 173 14.73 12.24 29.12
N ASP A 174 15.51 12.70 30.13
CA ASP A 174 15.62 14.12 30.47
C ASP A 174 16.93 14.76 29.95
N ARG A 175 17.58 14.10 28.96
CA ARG A 175 18.91 14.56 28.43
C ARG A 175 18.91 15.97 27.85
N THR A 176 17.76 16.44 27.38
CA THR A 176 17.59 17.77 26.79
C THR A 176 17.13 18.83 27.80
N GLY A 177 17.04 18.48 29.09
CA GLY A 177 16.52 19.33 30.14
C GLY A 177 15.00 19.36 30.28
N ARG A 178 14.31 18.54 29.51
CA ARG A 178 12.88 18.24 29.62
C ARG A 178 12.66 16.75 29.28
N THR A 179 11.63 16.17 29.84
CA THR A 179 11.25 14.80 29.50
C THR A 179 10.74 14.75 28.06
N ASP A 180 11.44 13.96 27.23
CA ASP A 180 11.10 13.78 25.81
C ASP A 180 11.55 12.39 25.35
N VAL A 181 11.16 11.96 24.13
CA VAL A 181 11.62 10.70 23.55
C VAL A 181 13.12 10.76 23.27
N ASP A 182 13.86 9.76 23.78
CA ASP A 182 15.29 9.61 23.47
C ASP A 182 15.46 9.03 22.06
N ASN A 183 15.85 9.90 21.11
CA ASN A 183 16.03 9.54 19.71
C ASN A 183 16.94 8.33 19.53
N ASP A 184 18.15 8.39 20.09
CA ASP A 184 19.20 7.40 19.83
C ASP A 184 18.91 6.05 20.51
N ALA A 185 18.31 6.11 21.70
CA ALA A 185 17.82 4.90 22.36
C ALA A 185 16.70 4.24 21.55
N THR A 186 15.78 5.05 21.02
CA THR A 186 14.67 4.56 20.21
C THR A 186 15.14 3.93 18.90
N LEU A 187 16.16 4.48 18.23
CA LEU A 187 16.71 3.90 17.00
C LEU A 187 17.16 2.45 17.18
N ARG A 188 17.79 2.13 18.31
CA ARG A 188 18.22 0.76 18.61
C ARG A 188 17.04 -0.18 18.75
N LEU A 189 16.00 0.26 19.46
CA LEU A 189 14.81 -0.56 19.69
C LEU A 189 14.00 -0.76 18.41
N LEU A 190 13.86 0.27 17.57
CA LEU A 190 13.20 0.16 16.26
C LEU A 190 13.96 -0.80 15.33
N ALA A 191 15.28 -0.78 15.35
CA ALA A 191 16.11 -1.71 14.60
C ALA A 191 15.87 -3.17 15.04
N GLU A 192 15.82 -3.43 16.33
CA GLU A 192 15.52 -4.74 16.91
C GLU A 192 14.09 -5.19 16.60
N GLN A 193 13.10 -4.34 16.78
CA GLN A 193 11.70 -4.60 16.47
C GLN A 193 11.52 -4.98 15.00
N ALA A 194 12.17 -4.27 14.07
CA ALA A 194 12.10 -4.56 12.64
C ALA A 194 12.62 -5.96 12.31
N VAL A 195 13.73 -6.38 12.93
CA VAL A 195 14.28 -7.72 12.74
C VAL A 195 13.33 -8.78 13.30
N VAL A 196 12.72 -8.56 14.47
CA VAL A 196 11.72 -9.47 15.05
C VAL A 196 10.52 -9.63 14.10
N HIS A 197 10.02 -8.54 13.52
CA HIS A 197 8.90 -8.61 12.56
C HIS A 197 9.28 -9.38 11.30
N ALA A 198 10.44 -9.11 10.71
CA ALA A 198 10.93 -9.80 9.52
C ALA A 198 11.14 -11.31 9.75
N GLN A 199 11.73 -11.70 10.89
CA GLN A 199 11.93 -13.09 11.29
C GLN A 199 10.62 -13.86 11.44
N ASN A 200 9.53 -13.17 11.79
CA ASN A 200 8.21 -13.75 11.99
C ASN A 200 7.31 -13.67 10.75
N GLY A 201 7.82 -13.19 9.61
CA GLY A 201 7.15 -13.27 8.31
C GLY A 201 6.54 -11.98 7.79
N ALA A 202 6.94 -10.81 8.30
CA ALA A 202 6.64 -9.54 7.66
C ALA A 202 7.42 -9.41 6.35
N ASP A 203 6.75 -8.98 5.28
CA ASP A 203 7.35 -8.70 3.98
C ASP A 203 7.83 -7.23 3.88
N MET A 204 7.20 -6.35 4.66
CA MET A 204 7.49 -4.92 4.64
C MET A 204 7.34 -4.30 6.03
N ILE A 205 8.27 -3.40 6.36
CA ILE A 205 8.23 -2.62 7.59
C ILE A 205 7.79 -1.19 7.24
N ALA A 206 6.75 -0.70 7.92
CA ALA A 206 6.18 0.64 7.75
C ALA A 206 6.43 1.50 8.99
N PRO A 207 7.59 2.18 9.09
CA PRO A 207 7.91 2.98 10.28
C PRO A 207 7.01 4.22 10.34
N SER A 208 6.26 4.36 11.42
CA SER A 208 5.33 5.48 11.67
C SER A 208 5.83 6.47 12.74
N GLY A 209 7.03 6.25 13.28
CA GLY A 209 7.67 7.12 14.24
C GLY A 209 8.25 8.39 13.63
N MET A 210 8.94 9.21 14.47
CA MET A 210 9.46 10.52 14.07
C MET A 210 10.95 10.70 14.39
N MET A 211 11.73 9.60 14.60
CA MET A 211 13.12 9.63 14.99
C MET A 211 14.03 9.98 13.81
N ASP A 212 14.97 10.88 14.05
CA ASP A 212 16.02 11.20 13.09
C ASP A 212 16.87 9.96 12.81
N GLY A 213 17.04 9.61 11.53
CA GLY A 213 17.83 8.45 11.12
C GLY A 213 17.09 7.10 11.18
N MET A 214 15.80 7.07 11.50
CA MET A 214 15.00 5.87 11.71
C MET A 214 15.07 4.88 10.54
N VAL A 215 14.81 5.33 9.31
CA VAL A 215 14.81 4.45 8.12
C VAL A 215 16.20 3.84 7.89
N GLY A 216 17.26 4.63 8.08
CA GLY A 216 18.64 4.14 7.95
C GLY A 216 19.00 3.09 8.98
N ALA A 217 18.61 3.28 10.25
CA ALA A 217 18.85 2.32 11.33
C ALA A 217 18.12 1.00 11.10
N ILE A 218 16.83 1.06 10.70
CA ILE A 218 16.00 -0.11 10.38
C ILE A 218 16.61 -0.87 9.18
N ARG A 219 16.93 -0.18 8.08
CA ARG A 219 17.48 -0.83 6.88
C ARG A 219 18.82 -1.51 7.19
N HIS A 220 19.71 -0.84 7.92
CA HIS A 220 20.98 -1.43 8.31
C HIS A 220 20.81 -2.69 9.18
N ALA A 221 19.87 -2.70 10.11
CA ALA A 221 19.61 -3.86 10.96
C ALA A 221 19.06 -5.04 10.14
N LEU A 222 18.11 -4.79 9.25
CA LEU A 222 17.53 -5.81 8.37
C LEU A 222 18.60 -6.40 7.44
N ASP A 223 19.43 -5.57 6.79
CA ASP A 223 20.54 -6.04 5.94
C ASP A 223 21.53 -6.89 6.72
N SER A 224 21.89 -6.47 7.94
CA SER A 224 22.80 -7.21 8.81
C SER A 224 22.23 -8.56 9.27
N ALA A 225 20.90 -8.67 9.35
CA ALA A 225 20.18 -9.90 9.68
C ALA A 225 19.86 -10.77 8.42
N GLY A 226 20.24 -10.33 7.22
CA GLY A 226 20.05 -11.06 5.96
C GLY A 226 18.69 -10.83 5.29
N PHE A 227 17.93 -9.81 5.70
CA PHE A 227 16.67 -9.41 5.08
C PHE A 227 16.91 -8.23 4.12
N GLN A 228 16.85 -8.50 2.82
CA GLN A 228 17.09 -7.51 1.76
C GLN A 228 15.82 -6.83 1.30
#